data_8f66094b74bb701f76c21ecc17ae3101
#
_entry.id   8f66094b74bb701f76c21ecc17ae3101
#
_cell.length_a   1.000
_cell.length_b   1.000
_cell.length_c   1.000
_cell.angle_alpha   90.00
_cell.angle_beta   90.00
_cell.angle_gamma   90.00
#
_symmetry.space_group_name_H-M   'P 1'
#
loop_
_entity.id
_entity.type
_entity.pdbx_description
1 polymer ?
#
loop_
_entity_poly.entity_id
_entity_poly.type
_entity_poly.pdbx_seq_one_letter_code
_entity_poly.pdbx_strand_id
1 'polypeptide(L)'
;MKKKLFATILLSTVALSQGAVVAGVSADSTDDKIAAQDNKINSINQQQQSAQAQVDQIQGQVSEIKKQQENLQAENDRLNEESERLSAEIDELSKNIVARQESLANQARSAQTTGTATSYINAIVSSGSLTEAISRISAMNEIADANNKMLQEQKRDKEEIAQKQKENNDAINTVIANKQQLEDDAQALSTKEAELKVAQLNLAAE
;
A
#
# COMPACT_ATOMS: atom_id res chain seq x y z
N MET A 1 -10.99 -8.63 -7.71
CA MET A 1 -11.66 -7.59 -8.54
C MET A 1 -12.06 -6.44 -7.62
N LYS A 2 -11.17 -5.50 -7.37
CA LYS A 2 -11.48 -4.30 -6.60
C LYS A 2 -12.02 -3.26 -7.58
N LYS A 3 -13.26 -2.83 -7.35
CA LYS A 3 -13.96 -1.82 -8.16
C LYS A 3 -13.22 -0.51 -8.04
N LYS A 4 -12.61 -0.07 -9.15
CA LYS A 4 -12.06 1.28 -9.27
C LYS A 4 -13.24 2.25 -9.23
N LEU A 5 -13.42 2.93 -8.12
CA LEU A 5 -14.31 4.08 -8.01
C LEU A 5 -13.58 5.25 -8.67
N PHE A 6 -13.74 5.35 -9.99
CA PHE A 6 -13.46 6.61 -10.67
C PHE A 6 -14.55 7.58 -10.23
N ALA A 7 -14.20 8.47 -9.32
CA ALA A 7 -15.01 9.65 -9.05
C ALA A 7 -15.00 10.50 -10.32
N THR A 8 -16.04 10.34 -11.13
CA THR A 8 -16.30 11.19 -12.27
C THR A 8 -16.64 12.58 -11.73
N ILE A 9 -15.63 13.46 -11.71
CA ILE A 9 -15.85 14.88 -11.39
C ILE A 9 -16.65 15.47 -12.54
N LEU A 10 -17.95 15.60 -12.33
CA LEU A 10 -18.82 16.36 -13.21
C LEU A 10 -18.43 17.83 -13.06
N LEU A 11 -17.70 18.33 -14.06
CA LEU A 11 -17.45 19.75 -14.26
C LEU A 11 -18.82 20.39 -14.61
N SER A 12 -19.54 20.85 -13.59
CA SER A 12 -20.68 21.73 -13.82
C SER A 12 -20.14 23.14 -14.07
N THR A 13 -19.85 23.44 -15.35
CA THR A 13 -19.64 24.81 -15.79
C THR A 13 -20.98 25.54 -15.69
N VAL A 14 -21.14 26.31 -14.61
CA VAL A 14 -22.22 27.32 -14.57
C VAL A 14 -21.79 28.43 -15.49
N ALA A 15 -22.39 28.46 -16.70
CA ALA A 15 -22.26 29.57 -17.60
C ALA A 15 -23.03 30.75 -16.99
N LEU A 16 -22.31 31.73 -16.47
CA LEU A 16 -22.87 33.05 -16.17
C LEU A 16 -23.31 33.70 -17.49
N SER A 17 -24.60 33.58 -17.80
CA SER A 17 -25.22 34.37 -18.85
C SER A 17 -25.41 35.79 -18.32
N GLN A 18 -24.48 36.68 -18.68
CA GLN A 18 -24.68 38.12 -18.54
C GLN A 18 -25.78 38.53 -19.52
N GLY A 19 -27.01 38.66 -19.01
CA GLY A 19 -28.11 39.28 -19.73
C GLY A 19 -27.86 40.77 -19.85
N ALA A 20 -27.52 41.24 -21.08
CA ALA A 20 -27.50 42.67 -21.38
C ALA A 20 -28.91 43.23 -21.23
N VAL A 21 -29.12 44.06 -20.22
CA VAL A 21 -30.37 44.82 -20.04
C VAL A 21 -30.29 46.06 -20.95
N VAL A 22 -31.04 46.06 -22.04
CA VAL A 22 -31.26 47.22 -22.88
C VAL A 22 -32.20 48.17 -22.11
N ALA A 23 -31.69 49.33 -21.70
CA ALA A 23 -32.45 50.37 -21.04
C ALA A 23 -33.40 51.08 -22.05
N GLY A 24 -34.65 50.70 -22.03
CA GLY A 24 -35.75 51.51 -22.58
C GLY A 24 -36.19 52.56 -21.58
N VAL A 25 -36.04 53.82 -21.96
CA VAL A 25 -36.51 54.98 -21.15
C VAL A 25 -38.01 55.10 -21.27
N SER A 26 -38.76 54.64 -20.25
CA SER A 26 -40.15 54.97 -20.03
C SER A 26 -40.27 55.58 -18.64
N ALA A 27 -41.17 56.57 -18.48
CA ALA A 27 -41.43 57.26 -17.20
C ALA A 27 -42.01 56.28 -16.16
N ASP A 28 -41.10 55.62 -15.49
CA ASP A 28 -41.39 54.62 -14.45
C ASP A 28 -41.78 55.31 -13.16
N SER A 29 -42.86 54.87 -12.54
CA SER A 29 -43.23 55.29 -11.19
C SER A 29 -42.14 54.90 -10.20
N THR A 30 -42.01 55.65 -9.12
CA THR A 30 -41.02 55.36 -8.08
C THR A 30 -41.17 53.95 -7.53
N ASP A 31 -42.38 53.42 -7.51
CA ASP A 31 -42.71 52.06 -7.05
C ASP A 31 -42.15 50.97 -7.98
N ASP A 32 -42.17 51.20 -9.32
CA ASP A 32 -41.61 50.26 -10.30
C ASP A 32 -40.06 50.21 -10.17
N LYS A 33 -39.41 51.33 -9.84
CA LYS A 33 -37.96 51.39 -9.61
C LYS A 33 -37.57 50.69 -8.32
N ILE A 34 -38.39 50.81 -7.26
CA ILE A 34 -38.17 50.09 -5.99
C ILE A 34 -38.33 48.60 -6.24
N ALA A 35 -39.40 48.14 -6.91
CA ALA A 35 -39.63 46.76 -7.24
C ALA A 35 -38.50 46.15 -8.11
N ALA A 36 -37.95 46.91 -9.03
CA ALA A 36 -36.82 46.49 -9.87
C ALA A 36 -35.52 46.36 -9.02
N GLN A 37 -35.29 47.26 -8.05
CA GLN A 37 -34.17 47.16 -7.13
C GLN A 37 -34.31 45.98 -6.14
N ASP A 38 -35.49 45.75 -5.59
CA ASP A 38 -35.75 44.62 -4.74
C ASP A 38 -35.51 43.28 -5.45
N ASN A 39 -35.93 43.17 -6.71
CA ASN A 39 -35.66 42.01 -7.53
C ASN A 39 -34.16 41.81 -7.80
N LYS A 40 -33.41 42.91 -8.02
CA LYS A 40 -31.95 42.85 -8.10
C LYS A 40 -31.30 42.38 -6.82
N ILE A 41 -31.67 42.93 -5.70
CA ILE A 41 -31.15 42.55 -4.37
C ILE A 41 -31.44 41.06 -4.11
N ASN A 42 -32.62 40.58 -4.40
CA ASN A 42 -32.98 39.18 -4.26
C ASN A 42 -32.14 38.28 -5.19
N SER A 43 -31.88 38.72 -6.43
CA SER A 43 -31.00 38.00 -7.38
C SER A 43 -29.58 37.92 -6.87
N ILE A 44 -29.03 39.04 -6.39
CA ILE A 44 -27.66 39.09 -5.83
C ILE A 44 -27.55 38.18 -4.60
N ASN A 45 -28.54 38.24 -3.69
CA ASN A 45 -28.54 37.37 -2.52
C ASN A 45 -28.56 35.87 -2.89
N GLN A 46 -29.31 35.50 -3.93
CA GLN A 46 -29.32 34.11 -4.43
C GLN A 46 -27.97 33.73 -5.06
N GLN A 47 -27.32 34.65 -5.79
CA GLN A 47 -26.02 34.43 -6.39
C GLN A 47 -24.95 34.25 -5.28
N GLN A 48 -24.95 35.09 -4.27
CA GLN A 48 -24.06 34.96 -3.12
C GLN A 48 -24.23 33.64 -2.39
N GLN A 49 -25.47 33.21 -2.15
CA GLN A 49 -25.74 31.91 -1.52
C GLN A 49 -25.22 30.74 -2.37
N SER A 50 -25.41 30.83 -3.69
CA SER A 50 -24.89 29.82 -4.63
C SER A 50 -23.36 29.80 -4.68
N ALA A 51 -22.73 30.97 -4.71
CA ALA A 51 -21.27 31.11 -4.70
C ALA A 51 -20.69 30.58 -3.37
N GLN A 52 -21.31 30.90 -2.23
CA GLN A 52 -20.89 30.38 -0.93
C GLN A 52 -20.99 28.86 -0.90
N ALA A 53 -22.09 28.27 -1.37
CA ALA A 53 -22.26 26.84 -1.43
C ALA A 53 -21.19 26.15 -2.31
N GLN A 54 -20.78 26.80 -3.42
CA GLN A 54 -19.67 26.29 -4.25
C GLN A 54 -18.32 26.33 -3.51
N VAL A 55 -18.04 27.43 -2.81
CA VAL A 55 -16.83 27.54 -1.97
C VAL A 55 -16.79 26.43 -0.92
N ASP A 56 -17.88 26.22 -0.19
CA ASP A 56 -17.99 25.19 0.84
C ASP A 56 -17.80 23.78 0.25
N GLN A 57 -18.39 23.52 -0.91
CA GLN A 57 -18.23 22.24 -1.61
C GLN A 57 -16.78 21.99 -2.02
N ILE A 58 -16.09 22.99 -2.62
CA ILE A 58 -14.70 22.84 -3.04
C ILE A 58 -13.78 22.69 -1.85
N GLN A 59 -14.03 23.43 -0.76
CA GLN A 59 -13.28 23.27 0.50
C GLN A 59 -13.42 21.86 1.06
N GLY A 60 -14.63 21.28 1.01
CA GLY A 60 -14.87 19.89 1.40
C GLY A 60 -14.03 18.91 0.54
N GLN A 61 -14.02 19.12 -0.78
CA GLN A 61 -13.21 18.28 -1.70
C GLN A 61 -11.71 18.40 -1.43
N VAL A 62 -11.21 19.62 -1.22
CA VAL A 62 -9.80 19.86 -0.85
C VAL A 62 -9.44 19.14 0.46
N SER A 63 -10.30 19.23 1.47
CA SER A 63 -10.09 18.55 2.76
C SER A 63 -10.06 17.03 2.62
N GLU A 64 -10.95 16.46 1.81
CA GLU A 64 -11.01 15.02 1.57
C GLU A 64 -9.76 14.52 0.83
N ILE A 65 -9.30 15.22 -0.22
CA ILE A 65 -8.07 14.87 -0.94
C ILE A 65 -6.87 14.91 0.02
N LYS A 66 -6.73 15.94 0.84
CA LYS A 66 -5.64 16.04 1.82
C LYS A 66 -5.64 14.87 2.80
N LYS A 67 -6.81 14.52 3.33
CA LYS A 67 -6.96 13.37 4.22
C LYS A 67 -6.62 12.05 3.53
N GLN A 68 -7.00 11.90 2.27
CA GLN A 68 -6.65 10.72 1.48
C GLN A 68 -5.14 10.62 1.27
N GLN A 69 -4.46 11.74 0.97
CA GLN A 69 -3.00 11.79 0.85
C GLN A 69 -2.30 11.40 2.15
N GLU A 70 -2.76 11.91 3.30
CA GLU A 70 -2.22 11.54 4.62
C GLU A 70 -2.36 10.04 4.89
N ASN A 71 -3.53 9.46 4.58
CA ASN A 71 -3.77 8.02 4.76
C ASN A 71 -2.87 7.17 3.84
N LEU A 72 -2.74 7.56 2.57
CA LEU A 72 -1.87 6.85 1.61
C LEU A 72 -0.40 6.95 2.01
N GLN A 73 0.04 8.10 2.53
CA GLN A 73 1.41 8.26 3.00
C GLN A 73 1.66 7.37 4.22
N ALA A 74 0.77 7.37 5.21
CA ALA A 74 0.89 6.51 6.39
C ALA A 74 0.87 5.01 6.01
N GLU A 75 0.06 4.62 5.03
CA GLU A 75 0.06 3.25 4.51
C GLU A 75 1.39 2.91 3.82
N ASN A 76 1.94 3.83 3.02
CA ASN A 76 3.24 3.63 2.38
C ASN A 76 4.37 3.47 3.41
N ASP A 77 4.39 4.26 4.46
CA ASP A 77 5.40 4.17 5.50
C ASP A 77 5.31 2.81 6.20
N ARG A 78 4.11 2.35 6.56
CA ARG A 78 3.88 1.03 7.14
C ARG A 78 4.31 -0.12 6.20
N LEU A 79 3.99 -0.01 4.91
CA LEU A 79 4.36 -1.04 3.93
C LEU A 79 5.87 -1.07 3.64
N ASN A 80 6.55 0.07 3.72
CA ASN A 80 8.01 0.12 3.62
C ASN A 80 8.68 -0.56 4.82
N GLU A 81 8.22 -0.27 6.04
CA GLU A 81 8.70 -0.96 7.25
C GLU A 81 8.46 -2.48 7.18
N GLU A 82 7.27 -2.89 6.71
CA GLU A 82 6.94 -4.30 6.49
C GLU A 82 7.87 -4.96 5.45
N SER A 83 8.16 -4.26 4.35
CA SER A 83 9.08 -4.73 3.31
C SER A 83 10.51 -4.90 3.82
N GLU A 84 11.00 -3.97 4.63
CA GLU A 84 12.30 -4.06 5.28
C GLU A 84 12.37 -5.25 6.25
N ARG A 85 11.34 -5.44 7.07
CA ARG A 85 11.24 -6.58 7.99
C ARG A 85 11.24 -7.91 7.23
N LEU A 86 10.40 -8.04 6.20
CA LEU A 86 10.35 -9.26 5.38
C LEU A 86 11.68 -9.54 4.68
N SER A 87 12.37 -8.51 4.21
CA SER A 87 13.70 -8.65 3.60
C SER A 87 14.74 -9.16 4.59
N ALA A 88 14.73 -8.66 5.82
CA ALA A 88 15.63 -9.13 6.88
C ALA A 88 15.35 -10.59 7.27
N GLU A 89 14.08 -10.97 7.39
CA GLU A 89 13.67 -12.36 7.68
C GLU A 89 14.08 -13.32 6.56
N ILE A 90 13.93 -12.93 5.30
CA ILE A 90 14.39 -13.70 4.12
C ILE A 90 15.90 -13.90 4.16
N ASP A 91 16.66 -12.86 4.50
CA ASP A 91 18.11 -12.94 4.61
C ASP A 91 18.55 -13.91 5.72
N GLU A 92 17.91 -13.86 6.89
CA GLU A 92 18.17 -14.78 8.00
C GLU A 92 17.85 -16.23 7.62
N LEU A 93 16.67 -16.48 7.04
CA LEU A 93 16.29 -17.82 6.58
C LEU A 93 17.25 -18.34 5.51
N SER A 94 17.71 -17.47 4.61
CA SER A 94 18.69 -17.83 3.57
C SER A 94 20.02 -18.25 4.16
N LYS A 95 20.53 -17.53 5.18
CA LYS A 95 21.74 -17.91 5.92
C LYS A 95 21.57 -19.25 6.62
N ASN A 96 20.44 -19.51 7.23
CA ASN A 96 20.14 -20.78 7.89
C ASN A 96 20.11 -21.95 6.88
N ILE A 97 19.54 -21.75 5.71
CA ILE A 97 19.52 -22.74 4.63
C ILE A 97 20.96 -23.05 4.17
N VAL A 98 21.80 -22.02 3.94
CA VAL A 98 23.20 -22.21 3.53
C VAL A 98 23.98 -23.00 4.58
N ALA A 99 23.87 -22.63 5.86
CA ALA A 99 24.56 -23.31 6.95
C ALA A 99 24.14 -24.80 7.07
N ARG A 100 22.85 -25.09 6.91
CA ARG A 100 22.36 -26.49 6.88
C ARG A 100 22.85 -27.25 5.65
N GLN A 101 22.88 -26.63 4.49
CA GLN A 101 23.40 -27.26 3.27
C GLN A 101 24.85 -27.64 3.43
N GLU A 102 25.67 -26.74 4.01
CA GLU A 102 27.07 -27.00 4.29
C GLU A 102 27.24 -28.15 5.29
N SER A 103 26.46 -28.17 6.38
CA SER A 103 26.47 -29.25 7.35
C SER A 103 26.11 -30.61 6.71
N LEU A 104 25.03 -30.66 5.94
CA LEU A 104 24.62 -31.87 5.24
C LEU A 104 25.64 -32.31 4.19
N ALA A 105 26.27 -31.38 3.47
CA ALA A 105 27.32 -31.70 2.50
C ALA A 105 28.59 -32.26 3.19
N ASN A 106 28.96 -31.72 4.31
CA ASN A 106 30.12 -32.21 5.09
C ASN A 106 29.81 -33.61 5.65
N GLN A 107 28.61 -33.87 6.14
CA GLN A 107 28.20 -35.19 6.60
C GLN A 107 28.20 -36.22 5.43
N ALA A 108 27.65 -35.81 4.27
CA ALA A 108 27.68 -36.67 3.08
C ALA A 108 29.08 -37.01 2.60
N ARG A 109 30.01 -36.03 2.58
CA ARG A 109 31.42 -36.26 2.25
C ARG A 109 32.10 -37.17 3.25
N SER A 110 31.87 -36.95 4.55
CA SER A 110 32.41 -37.83 5.60
C SER A 110 31.91 -39.27 5.44
N ALA A 111 30.62 -39.41 5.12
CA ALA A 111 30.02 -40.70 4.84
C ALA A 111 30.61 -41.40 3.61
N GLN A 112 30.88 -40.66 2.53
CA GLN A 112 31.53 -41.21 1.31
C GLN A 112 32.98 -41.61 1.54
N THR A 113 33.78 -40.80 2.25
CA THR A 113 35.18 -41.05 2.48
C THR A 113 35.45 -42.17 3.50
N THR A 114 34.51 -42.39 4.42
CA THR A 114 34.63 -43.42 5.48
C THR A 114 34.03 -44.77 5.06
N GLY A 115 33.39 -44.85 3.87
CA GLY A 115 32.79 -46.11 3.38
C GLY A 115 31.57 -46.55 4.23
N THR A 116 30.50 -45.79 4.20
CA THR A 116 29.42 -45.77 5.17
C THR A 116 28.79 -47.13 5.54
N ALA A 117 28.44 -47.94 4.55
CA ALA A 117 27.78 -49.24 4.86
C ALA A 117 28.72 -50.20 5.52
N THR A 118 29.97 -50.28 5.03
CA THR A 118 31.01 -51.17 5.57
C THR A 118 31.51 -50.65 6.92
N SER A 119 31.62 -49.32 7.10
CA SER A 119 32.05 -48.72 8.35
C SER A 119 31.04 -48.88 9.48
N TYR A 120 29.73 -48.76 9.18
CA TYR A 120 28.72 -49.01 10.22
C TYR A 120 28.63 -50.47 10.61
N ILE A 121 28.69 -51.40 9.66
CA ILE A 121 28.74 -52.83 9.98
C ILE A 121 30.00 -53.13 10.75
N ASN A 122 31.15 -52.63 10.34
CA ASN A 122 32.42 -52.83 11.07
C ASN A 122 32.40 -52.24 12.48
N ALA A 123 31.79 -51.04 12.63
CA ALA A 123 31.66 -50.40 13.93
C ALA A 123 30.76 -51.21 14.91
N ILE A 124 29.73 -51.88 14.38
CA ILE A 124 28.89 -52.74 15.16
C ILE A 124 29.58 -54.09 15.49
N VAL A 125 30.19 -54.70 14.45
CA VAL A 125 30.88 -56.00 14.61
C VAL A 125 32.15 -55.89 15.45
N SER A 126 32.85 -54.76 15.45
CA SER A 126 34.02 -54.48 16.27
C SER A 126 33.73 -53.98 17.68
N SER A 127 32.47 -53.95 18.10
CA SER A 127 32.11 -53.60 19.48
C SER A 127 32.57 -54.68 20.45
N GLY A 128 33.16 -54.25 21.53
CA GLY A 128 33.68 -55.17 22.56
C GLY A 128 32.58 -55.80 23.48
N SER A 129 31.35 -55.31 23.37
CA SER A 129 30.19 -55.83 24.11
C SER A 129 28.88 -55.56 23.39
N LEU A 130 27.83 -56.34 23.73
CA LEU A 130 26.48 -56.15 23.23
C LEU A 130 25.93 -54.75 23.57
N THR A 131 26.24 -54.25 24.77
CA THR A 131 25.82 -52.91 25.21
C THR A 131 26.43 -51.81 24.34
N GLU A 132 27.69 -51.95 23.97
CA GLU A 132 28.40 -51.02 23.10
C GLU A 132 27.82 -51.05 21.66
N ALA A 133 27.50 -52.23 21.15
CA ALA A 133 26.83 -52.40 19.86
C ALA A 133 25.48 -51.68 19.83
N ILE A 134 24.67 -51.84 20.87
CA ILE A 134 23.37 -51.16 20.99
C ILE A 134 23.55 -49.66 21.07
N SER A 135 24.52 -49.15 21.86
CA SER A 135 24.80 -47.71 21.94
C SER A 135 25.23 -47.10 20.61
N ARG A 136 26.03 -47.81 19.81
CA ARG A 136 26.44 -47.35 18.46
C ARG A 136 25.28 -47.33 17.50
N ILE A 137 24.39 -48.31 17.51
CA ILE A 137 23.16 -48.34 16.71
C ILE A 137 22.26 -47.16 17.10
N SER A 138 22.08 -46.90 18.40
CA SER A 138 21.29 -45.75 18.87
C SER A 138 21.87 -44.43 18.37
N ALA A 139 23.17 -44.21 18.50
CA ALA A 139 23.83 -43.01 17.99
C ALA A 139 23.67 -42.83 16.46
N MET A 140 23.70 -43.93 15.69
CA MET A 140 23.44 -43.88 14.24
C MET A 140 22.01 -43.46 13.89
N ASN A 141 21.04 -43.99 14.67
CA ASN A 141 19.63 -43.58 14.49
C ASN A 141 19.41 -42.11 14.87
N GLU A 142 20.02 -41.62 15.93
CA GLU A 142 19.96 -40.20 16.30
C GLU A 142 20.54 -39.28 15.22
N ILE A 143 21.65 -39.67 14.55
CA ILE A 143 22.21 -38.93 13.44
C ILE A 143 21.26 -38.95 12.23
N ALA A 144 20.66 -40.10 11.91
CA ALA A 144 19.70 -40.22 10.81
C ALA A 144 18.44 -39.36 11.06
N ASP A 145 17.92 -39.38 12.27
CA ASP A 145 16.78 -38.58 12.68
C ASP A 145 17.09 -37.08 12.65
N ALA A 146 18.26 -36.68 13.13
CA ALA A 146 18.74 -35.29 13.06
C ALA A 146 18.86 -34.81 11.61
N ASN A 147 19.38 -35.65 10.71
CA ASN A 147 19.49 -35.33 9.29
C ASN A 147 18.11 -35.20 8.62
N ASN A 148 17.18 -36.12 8.92
CA ASN A 148 15.82 -36.02 8.43
C ASN A 148 15.14 -34.75 8.91
N LYS A 149 15.32 -34.38 10.17
CA LYS A 149 14.82 -33.13 10.73
C LYS A 149 15.40 -31.92 10.01
N MET A 150 16.71 -31.87 9.79
CA MET A 150 17.36 -30.79 9.05
C MET A 150 16.82 -30.63 7.62
N LEU A 151 16.58 -31.74 6.92
CA LEU A 151 15.99 -31.72 5.57
C LEU A 151 14.55 -31.18 5.57
N GLN A 152 13.74 -31.59 6.56
CA GLN A 152 12.38 -31.08 6.70
C GLN A 152 12.36 -29.57 7.04
N GLU A 153 13.22 -29.12 7.93
CA GLU A 153 13.38 -27.73 8.27
C GLU A 153 13.83 -26.90 7.07
N GLN A 154 14.79 -27.43 6.28
CA GLN A 154 15.25 -26.76 5.08
C GLN A 154 14.14 -26.61 4.02
N LYS A 155 13.29 -27.64 3.87
CA LYS A 155 12.14 -27.58 2.98
C LYS A 155 11.16 -26.49 3.43
N ARG A 156 10.82 -26.51 4.72
CA ARG A 156 9.93 -25.49 5.33
C ARG A 156 10.47 -24.08 5.14
N ASP A 157 11.76 -23.86 5.42
CA ASP A 157 12.36 -22.52 5.30
C ASP A 157 12.38 -22.03 3.86
N LYS A 158 12.56 -22.93 2.87
CA LYS A 158 12.42 -22.57 1.45
C LYS A 158 11.01 -22.16 1.06
N GLU A 159 10.01 -22.88 1.58
CA GLU A 159 8.59 -22.55 1.36
C GLU A 159 8.25 -21.19 2.03
N GLU A 160 8.77 -20.96 3.23
CA GLU A 160 8.59 -19.70 3.96
C GLU A 160 9.26 -18.51 3.24
N ILE A 161 10.47 -18.67 2.71
CA ILE A 161 11.13 -17.66 1.86
C ILE A 161 10.26 -17.32 0.65
N ALA A 162 9.74 -18.32 -0.06
CA ALA A 162 8.91 -18.09 -1.24
C ALA A 162 7.64 -17.31 -0.90
N GLN A 163 7.03 -17.62 0.23
CA GLN A 163 5.87 -16.88 0.72
C GLN A 163 6.22 -15.43 1.09
N LYS A 164 7.27 -15.22 1.88
CA LYS A 164 7.74 -13.89 2.28
C LYS A 164 8.16 -13.03 1.09
N GLN A 165 8.81 -13.62 0.08
CA GLN A 165 9.13 -12.92 -1.17
C GLN A 165 7.87 -12.46 -1.90
N LYS A 166 6.84 -13.29 -1.93
CA LYS A 166 5.56 -12.91 -2.53
C LYS A 166 4.91 -11.77 -1.75
N GLU A 167 4.83 -11.86 -0.44
CA GLU A 167 4.27 -10.82 0.43
C GLU A 167 5.03 -9.49 0.27
N ASN A 168 6.36 -9.55 0.22
CA ASN A 168 7.21 -8.38 -0.01
C ASN A 168 6.95 -7.74 -1.38
N ASN A 169 6.86 -8.53 -2.44
CA ASN A 169 6.54 -8.03 -3.77
C ASN A 169 5.14 -7.41 -3.82
N ASP A 170 4.16 -7.98 -3.15
CA ASP A 170 2.81 -7.44 -3.07
C ASP A 170 2.80 -6.09 -2.32
N ALA A 171 3.55 -5.97 -1.23
CA ALA A 171 3.74 -4.71 -0.51
C ALA A 171 4.39 -3.64 -1.38
N ILE A 172 5.49 -3.95 -2.05
CA ILE A 172 6.19 -3.04 -2.97
C ILE A 172 5.25 -2.57 -4.10
N ASN A 173 4.50 -3.48 -4.72
CA ASN A 173 3.54 -3.13 -5.77
C ASN A 173 2.44 -2.22 -5.25
N THR A 174 1.99 -2.41 -4.02
CA THR A 174 1.00 -1.52 -3.38
C THR A 174 1.59 -0.12 -3.15
N VAL A 175 2.83 -0.02 -2.67
CA VAL A 175 3.53 1.27 -2.51
C VAL A 175 3.66 2.00 -3.84
N ILE A 176 3.97 1.29 -4.92
CA ILE A 176 4.06 1.88 -6.27
C ILE A 176 2.68 2.43 -6.71
N ALA A 177 1.61 1.65 -6.51
CA ALA A 177 0.25 2.08 -6.85
C ALA A 177 -0.19 3.29 -5.99
N ASN A 178 0.13 3.29 -4.71
CA ASN A 178 -0.17 4.40 -3.80
C ASN A 178 0.60 5.67 -4.19
N LYS A 179 1.86 5.56 -4.60
CA LYS A 179 2.64 6.70 -5.10
C LYS A 179 2.02 7.31 -6.35
N GLN A 180 1.55 6.48 -7.28
CA GLN A 180 0.82 6.96 -8.46
C GLN A 180 -0.45 7.71 -8.06
N GLN A 181 -1.22 7.16 -7.11
CA GLN A 181 -2.43 7.80 -6.60
C GLN A 181 -2.12 9.13 -5.90
N LEU A 182 -1.03 9.20 -5.12
CA LEU A 182 -0.58 10.44 -4.49
C LEU A 182 -0.21 11.53 -5.51
N GLU A 183 0.37 11.15 -6.65
CA GLU A 183 0.68 12.07 -7.74
C GLU A 183 -0.60 12.59 -8.41
N ASP A 184 -1.55 11.70 -8.70
CA ASP A 184 -2.86 12.06 -9.25
C ASP A 184 -3.64 12.98 -8.29
N ASP A 185 -3.64 12.66 -6.99
CA ASP A 185 -4.26 13.47 -5.94
C ASP A 185 -3.59 14.84 -5.80
N ALA A 186 -2.26 14.93 -5.96
CA ALA A 186 -1.56 16.21 -5.92
C ALA A 186 -1.96 17.12 -7.09
N GLN A 187 -2.14 16.56 -8.29
CA GLN A 187 -2.63 17.31 -9.45
C GLN A 187 -4.10 17.76 -9.25
N ALA A 188 -4.95 16.85 -8.74
CA ALA A 188 -6.33 17.17 -8.43
C ALA A 188 -6.43 18.26 -7.36
N LEU A 189 -5.61 18.19 -6.31
CA LEU A 189 -5.54 19.18 -5.24
C LEU A 189 -5.14 20.56 -5.77
N SER A 190 -4.08 20.62 -6.59
CA SER A 190 -3.65 21.88 -7.20
C SER A 190 -4.76 22.53 -8.02
N THR A 191 -5.49 21.73 -8.79
CA THR A 191 -6.64 22.21 -9.58
C THR A 191 -7.76 22.72 -8.67
N LYS A 192 -8.10 21.98 -7.63
CA LYS A 192 -9.17 22.35 -6.68
C LYS A 192 -8.82 23.57 -5.85
N GLU A 193 -7.57 23.74 -5.45
CA GLU A 193 -7.12 24.96 -4.76
C GLU A 193 -7.17 26.19 -5.67
N ALA A 194 -6.88 26.04 -6.96
CA ALA A 194 -7.05 27.12 -7.93
C ALA A 194 -8.53 27.47 -8.16
N GLU A 195 -9.40 26.46 -8.32
CA GLU A 195 -10.85 26.65 -8.41
C GLU A 195 -11.42 27.35 -7.15
N LEU A 196 -10.98 26.93 -5.96
CA LEU A 196 -11.37 27.53 -4.69
C LEU A 196 -10.99 29.02 -4.64
N LYS A 197 -9.78 29.35 -5.05
CA LYS A 197 -9.31 30.73 -5.08
C LYS A 197 -10.15 31.60 -6.03
N VAL A 198 -10.51 31.07 -7.21
CA VAL A 198 -11.38 31.78 -8.16
C VAL A 198 -12.79 31.97 -7.59
N ALA A 199 -13.36 30.92 -6.97
CA ALA A 199 -14.69 30.99 -6.37
C ALA A 199 -14.75 32.00 -5.22
N GLN A 200 -13.70 32.05 -4.38
CA GLN A 200 -13.57 33.04 -3.30
C GLN A 200 -13.43 34.47 -3.80
N LEU A 201 -12.69 34.68 -4.91
CA LEU A 201 -12.55 36.01 -5.51
C LEU A 201 -13.87 36.48 -6.14
N ASN A 202 -14.62 35.58 -6.78
CA ASN A 202 -15.93 35.91 -7.32
C ASN A 202 -16.92 36.28 -6.21
N LEU A 203 -16.97 35.51 -5.12
CA LEU A 203 -17.81 35.79 -3.96
C LEU A 203 -17.49 37.15 -3.31
N ALA A 204 -16.20 37.55 -3.31
CA ALA A 204 -15.79 38.83 -2.76
C ALA A 204 -16.07 40.03 -3.69
N ALA A 205 -16.33 39.78 -4.99
CA ALA A 205 -16.60 40.80 -5.97
C ALA A 205 -18.11 41.12 -6.15
N GLU A 206 -18.99 40.24 -5.65
CA GLU A 206 -20.45 40.42 -5.61
C GLU A 206 -20.91 41.22 -4.39
#